data_069f05c93106c29873a8aa919dcbe430
#
_entry.id   069f05c93106c29873a8aa919dcbe430
#
_cell.length_a   1.000
_cell.length_b   1.000
_cell.length_c   1.000
_cell.angle_alpha   90.00
_cell.angle_beta   90.00
_cell.angle_gamma   90.00
#
_symmetry.space_group_name_H-M   'P 1'
#
loop_
_entity.id
_entity.type
_entity.pdbx_description
1 polymer ?
#
loop_
_entity_poly.entity_id
_entity_poly.type
_entity_poly.pdbx_seq_one_letter_code
_entity_poly.pdbx_strand_id
1 'polypeptide(L)'
;MKKSINIAKFREVFFQAVSNSSWANEGYLVAPNIDESDTALMELMNKSSLAFGIGIISLDTQNIAQSRVLCAAKMRERLDFSAIDELGRKSRDFANFIKTATEFDYKNERRFLSEFDEILDDDAFEGYLKAKNIG
;
A
#
# COMPACT_ATOMS: atom_id res chain seq x y z
N MET A 1 16.35 -17.82 -2.35
CA MET A 1 15.61 -18.14 -1.11
C MET A 1 14.64 -17.01 -0.82
N LYS A 2 13.33 -17.27 -0.80
CA LYS A 2 12.32 -16.27 -0.47
C LYS A 2 12.43 -15.93 1.01
N LYS A 3 12.76 -14.69 1.35
CA LYS A 3 12.75 -14.23 2.74
C LYS A 3 11.31 -14.04 3.16
N SER A 4 10.81 -14.86 4.07
CA SER A 4 9.55 -14.62 4.75
C SER A 4 9.69 -13.45 5.74
N ILE A 5 8.61 -12.71 5.94
CA ILE A 5 8.58 -11.67 6.97
C ILE A 5 8.57 -12.34 8.35
N ASN A 6 9.48 -11.94 9.22
CA ASN A 6 9.52 -12.38 10.62
C ASN A 6 8.89 -11.32 11.56
N ILE A 7 8.72 -11.67 12.84
CA ILE A 7 8.09 -10.80 13.84
C ILE A 7 8.81 -9.44 13.96
N ALA A 8 10.15 -9.44 13.98
CA ALA A 8 10.91 -8.19 14.13
C ALA A 8 10.74 -7.29 12.91
N LYS A 9 10.84 -7.85 11.71
CA LYS A 9 10.64 -7.11 10.46
C LYS A 9 9.20 -6.65 10.30
N PHE A 10 8.23 -7.49 10.69
CA PHE A 10 6.83 -7.10 10.68
C PHE A 10 6.59 -5.85 11.54
N ARG A 11 7.10 -5.81 12.76
CA ARG A 11 6.94 -4.62 13.63
C ARG A 11 7.48 -3.36 12.98
N GLU A 12 8.67 -3.43 12.40
CA GLU A 12 9.30 -2.29 11.72
C GLU A 12 8.42 -1.77 10.58
N VAL A 13 8.05 -2.63 9.63
CA VAL A 13 7.30 -2.23 8.44
C VAL A 13 5.85 -1.85 8.76
N PHE A 14 5.27 -2.47 9.79
CA PHE A 14 3.92 -2.15 10.24
C PHE A 14 3.84 -0.72 10.81
N PHE A 15 4.79 -0.33 11.65
CA PHE A 15 4.81 1.04 12.16
C PHE A 15 5.16 2.08 11.10
N GLN A 16 5.92 1.72 10.08
CA GLN A 16 6.06 2.56 8.88
C GLN A 16 4.71 2.72 8.16
N ALA A 17 3.94 1.66 7.98
CA ALA A 17 2.61 1.74 7.39
C ALA A 17 1.65 2.62 8.22
N VAL A 18 1.68 2.51 9.55
CA VAL A 18 0.90 3.37 10.45
C VAL A 18 1.27 4.83 10.24
N SER A 19 2.55 5.15 10.26
CA SER A 19 3.06 6.52 10.10
C SER A 19 2.74 7.09 8.72
N ASN A 20 2.94 6.30 7.67
CA ASN A 20 2.80 6.75 6.29
C ASN A 20 1.34 6.89 5.83
N SER A 21 0.38 6.29 6.54
CA SER A 21 -1.03 6.26 6.14
C SER A 21 -1.95 7.16 6.97
N SER A 22 -1.41 7.99 7.86
CA SER A 22 -2.23 8.87 8.73
C SER A 22 -3.10 9.86 7.96
N TRP A 23 -2.69 10.21 6.74
CA TRP A 23 -3.40 11.12 5.84
C TRP A 23 -4.49 10.44 4.98
N ALA A 24 -4.57 9.11 4.98
CA ALA A 24 -5.48 8.35 4.13
C ALA A 24 -6.67 7.78 4.95
N ASN A 25 -7.79 7.56 4.28
CA ASN A 25 -8.97 6.93 4.89
C ASN A 25 -8.68 5.49 5.30
N GLU A 26 -7.94 4.76 4.49
CA GLU A 26 -7.50 3.39 4.77
C GLU A 26 -6.01 3.24 4.48
N GLY A 27 -5.30 2.52 5.33
CA GLY A 27 -3.89 2.19 5.14
C GLY A 27 -3.70 0.69 5.13
N TYR A 28 -2.87 0.19 4.23
CA TYR A 28 -2.55 -1.24 4.11
C TYR A 28 -1.05 -1.47 4.12
N LEU A 29 -0.63 -2.49 4.86
CA LEU A 29 0.68 -3.11 4.72
C LEU A 29 0.56 -4.23 3.69
N VAL A 30 1.31 -4.13 2.61
CA VAL A 30 1.43 -5.19 1.60
C VAL A 30 2.77 -5.88 1.77
N ALA A 31 2.75 -7.17 2.03
CA ALA A 31 3.97 -7.94 2.25
C ALA A 31 3.95 -9.26 1.45
N PRO A 32 5.05 -9.59 0.77
CA PRO A 32 5.20 -10.88 0.12
C PRO A 32 5.60 -11.96 1.14
N ASN A 33 5.30 -13.21 0.80
CA ASN A 33 5.81 -14.38 1.53
C ASN A 33 5.51 -14.38 3.05
N ILE A 34 4.27 -14.04 3.42
CA ILE A 34 3.81 -14.18 4.80
C ILE A 34 3.62 -15.68 5.09
N ASP A 35 4.30 -16.18 6.12
CA ASP A 35 4.08 -17.55 6.60
C ASP A 35 2.86 -17.61 7.52
N GLU A 36 1.73 -17.97 6.94
CA GLU A 36 0.46 -18.07 7.67
C GLU A 36 0.39 -19.25 8.64
N SER A 37 1.37 -20.18 8.58
CA SER A 37 1.52 -21.25 9.57
C SER A 37 2.21 -20.79 10.86
N ASP A 38 2.89 -19.64 10.83
CA ASP A 38 3.46 -19.01 12.02
C ASP A 38 2.33 -18.36 12.85
N THR A 39 1.82 -19.10 13.80
CA THR A 39 0.70 -18.66 14.65
C THR A 39 1.04 -17.42 15.48
N ALA A 40 2.28 -17.27 15.93
CA ALA A 40 2.72 -16.09 16.70
C ALA A 40 2.75 -14.83 15.83
N LEU A 41 3.22 -14.95 14.59
CA LEU A 41 3.20 -13.87 13.61
C LEU A 41 1.75 -13.47 13.27
N MET A 42 0.90 -14.44 12.98
CA MET A 42 -0.50 -14.18 12.64
C MET A 42 -1.27 -13.55 13.79
N GLU A 43 -1.03 -13.98 15.02
CA GLU A 43 -1.65 -13.36 16.20
C GLU A 43 -1.19 -11.90 16.38
N LEU A 44 0.10 -11.62 16.21
CA LEU A 44 0.65 -10.28 16.26
C LEU A 44 0.06 -9.38 15.16
N MET A 45 -0.06 -9.90 13.93
CA MET A 45 -0.68 -9.19 12.81
C MET A 45 -2.12 -8.81 13.12
N ASN A 46 -2.92 -9.75 13.61
CA ASN A 46 -4.32 -9.49 13.98
C ASN A 46 -4.44 -8.45 15.09
N LYS A 47 -3.67 -8.57 16.17
CA LYS A 47 -3.67 -7.61 17.27
C LYS A 47 -3.25 -6.21 16.83
N SER A 48 -2.21 -6.13 16.01
CA SER A 48 -1.71 -4.84 15.50
C SER A 48 -2.72 -4.18 14.56
N SER A 49 -3.30 -4.96 13.65
CA SER A 49 -4.34 -4.49 12.73
C SER A 49 -5.55 -3.92 13.48
N LEU A 50 -6.04 -4.64 14.49
CA LEU A 50 -7.18 -4.18 15.31
C LEU A 50 -6.84 -2.91 16.11
N ALA A 51 -5.62 -2.82 16.66
CA ALA A 51 -5.20 -1.68 17.47
C ALA A 51 -5.04 -0.39 16.66
N PHE A 52 -4.50 -0.48 15.44
CA PHE A 52 -4.13 0.68 14.62
C PHE A 52 -5.02 0.88 13.39
N GLY A 53 -5.90 -0.05 13.08
CA GLY A 53 -6.79 0.02 11.92
C GLY A 53 -6.10 -0.13 10.56
N ILE A 54 -4.86 -0.64 10.54
CA ILE A 54 -4.09 -0.90 9.31
C ILE A 54 -4.43 -2.30 8.81
N GLY A 55 -4.81 -2.41 7.53
CA GLY A 55 -5.02 -3.69 6.88
C GLY A 55 -3.69 -4.37 6.52
N ILE A 56 -3.75 -5.67 6.28
CA ILE A 56 -2.59 -6.48 5.89
C ILE A 56 -2.97 -7.31 4.68
N ILE A 57 -2.18 -7.19 3.62
CA ILE A 57 -2.33 -7.93 2.37
C ILE A 57 -1.14 -8.86 2.19
N SER A 58 -1.41 -10.14 2.01
CA SER A 58 -0.41 -11.12 1.55
C SER A 58 -0.33 -11.06 0.03
N LEU A 59 0.83 -10.61 -0.46
CA LEU A 59 1.08 -10.50 -1.90
C LEU A 59 1.68 -11.81 -2.41
N ASP A 60 1.01 -12.42 -3.39
CA ASP A 60 1.61 -13.50 -4.17
C ASP A 60 2.37 -12.89 -5.35
N THR A 61 3.70 -12.96 -5.29
CA THR A 61 4.57 -12.37 -6.31
C THR A 61 4.64 -13.16 -7.62
N GLN A 62 4.17 -14.40 -7.61
CA GLN A 62 4.15 -15.27 -8.81
C GLN A 62 2.78 -15.21 -9.51
N ASN A 63 1.72 -15.08 -8.73
CA ASN A 63 0.36 -14.95 -9.24
C ASN A 63 -0.40 -13.92 -8.43
N ILE A 64 -0.38 -12.68 -8.89
CA ILE A 64 -0.99 -11.54 -8.19
C ILE A 64 -2.48 -11.79 -7.88
N ALA A 65 -3.18 -12.53 -8.74
CA ALA A 65 -4.59 -12.90 -8.51
C ALA A 65 -4.81 -13.79 -7.27
N GLN A 66 -3.77 -14.44 -6.76
CA GLN A 66 -3.80 -15.22 -5.51
C GLN A 66 -3.49 -14.40 -4.26
N SER A 67 -3.14 -13.13 -4.44
CA SER A 67 -2.97 -12.22 -3.31
C SER A 67 -4.28 -12.05 -2.55
N ARG A 68 -4.20 -11.90 -1.23
CA ARG A 68 -5.39 -11.82 -0.40
C ARG A 68 -5.24 -10.89 0.81
N VAL A 69 -6.35 -10.34 1.23
CA VAL A 69 -6.43 -9.53 2.44
C VAL A 69 -6.49 -10.46 3.65
N LEU A 70 -5.45 -10.41 4.51
CA LEU A 70 -5.42 -11.14 5.78
C LEU A 70 -6.16 -10.39 6.88
N CYS A 71 -5.98 -9.08 6.94
CA CYS A 71 -6.67 -8.19 7.86
C CYS A 71 -7.22 -7.00 7.07
N ALA A 72 -8.51 -6.71 7.22
CA ALA A 72 -9.10 -5.54 6.59
C ALA A 72 -8.70 -4.26 7.32
N ALA A 73 -8.40 -3.19 6.58
CA ALA A 73 -8.20 -1.88 7.17
C ALA A 73 -9.51 -1.33 7.75
N LYS A 74 -9.38 -0.52 8.80
CA LYS A 74 -10.48 0.26 9.34
C LYS A 74 -10.51 1.62 8.66
N MET A 75 -11.66 2.00 8.13
CA MET A 75 -11.85 3.33 7.55
C MET A 75 -11.74 4.41 8.62
N ARG A 76 -10.92 5.43 8.35
CA ARG A 76 -10.81 6.64 9.19
C ARG A 76 -11.81 7.67 8.72
N GLU A 77 -12.64 8.14 9.63
CA GLU A 77 -13.58 9.24 9.35
C GLU A 77 -12.90 10.60 9.35
N ARG A 78 -11.80 10.73 10.07
CA ARG A 78 -11.01 11.97 10.17
C ARG A 78 -9.62 11.73 9.62
N LEU A 79 -9.25 12.56 8.65
CA LEU A 79 -7.91 12.58 8.07
C LEU A 79 -7.00 13.53 8.85
N ASP A 80 -5.71 13.23 8.87
CA ASP A 80 -4.70 14.13 9.40
C ASP A 80 -4.32 15.18 8.33
N PHE A 81 -5.07 16.27 8.29
CA PHE A 81 -4.81 17.36 7.35
C PHE A 81 -3.47 18.05 7.58
N SER A 82 -2.96 18.03 8.81
CA SER A 82 -1.64 18.56 9.11
C SER A 82 -0.53 17.73 8.45
N ALA A 83 -0.68 16.41 8.45
CA ALA A 83 0.23 15.51 7.73
C ALA A 83 0.13 15.72 6.20
N ILE A 84 -1.07 15.90 5.66
CA ILE A 84 -1.28 16.20 4.23
C ILE A 84 -0.56 17.49 3.85
N ASP A 85 -0.71 18.54 4.62
CA ASP A 85 -0.06 19.84 4.37
C ASP A 85 1.46 19.75 4.46
N GLU A 86 1.97 19.04 5.44
CA GLU A 86 3.41 18.84 5.62
C GLU A 86 4.02 18.05 4.46
N LEU A 87 3.39 16.94 4.07
CA LEU A 87 3.82 16.12 2.94
C LEU A 87 3.74 16.89 1.62
N GLY A 88 2.69 17.67 1.41
CA GLY A 88 2.54 18.53 0.23
C GLY A 88 3.62 19.60 0.12
N ARG A 89 4.10 20.13 1.26
CA ARG A 89 5.23 21.07 1.28
C ARG A 89 6.57 20.40 0.97
N LYS A 90 6.73 19.13 1.38
CA LYS A 90 7.98 18.36 1.18
C LYS A 90 8.05 17.66 -0.17
N SER A 91 6.93 17.32 -0.77
CA SER A 91 6.85 16.56 -2.01
C SER A 91 5.89 17.21 -2.99
N ARG A 92 6.44 17.69 -4.11
CA ARG A 92 5.65 18.27 -5.21
C ARG A 92 4.72 17.22 -5.85
N ASP A 93 5.19 15.99 -5.96
CA ASP A 93 4.42 14.88 -6.53
C ASP A 93 3.22 14.54 -5.64
N PHE A 94 3.42 14.53 -4.32
CA PHE A 94 2.32 14.34 -3.37
C PHE A 94 1.31 15.49 -3.43
N ALA A 95 1.75 16.74 -3.52
CA ALA A 95 0.88 17.89 -3.66
C ALA A 95 0.04 17.81 -4.95
N ASN A 96 0.65 17.43 -6.07
CA ASN A 96 -0.04 17.21 -7.34
C ASN A 96 -1.05 16.04 -7.24
N PHE A 97 -0.67 14.94 -6.60
CA PHE A 97 -1.58 13.82 -6.35
C PHE A 97 -2.82 14.26 -5.56
N ILE A 98 -2.65 14.98 -4.45
CA ILE A 98 -3.78 15.46 -3.63
C ILE A 98 -4.68 16.42 -4.43
N LYS A 99 -4.09 17.31 -5.22
CA LYS A 99 -4.85 18.18 -6.11
C LYS A 99 -5.70 17.39 -7.10
N THR A 100 -5.08 16.43 -7.80
CA THR A 100 -5.78 15.56 -8.75
C THR A 100 -6.87 14.75 -8.06
N ALA A 101 -6.61 14.19 -6.88
CA ALA A 101 -7.58 13.41 -6.11
C ALA A 101 -8.80 14.23 -5.69
N THR A 102 -8.61 15.51 -5.33
CA THR A 102 -9.73 16.41 -4.96
C THR A 102 -10.54 16.88 -6.14
N GLU A 103 -9.93 17.00 -7.32
CA GLU A 103 -10.58 17.46 -8.55
C GLU A 103 -11.15 16.30 -9.39
N PHE A 104 -10.80 15.07 -9.07
CA PHE A 104 -11.15 13.88 -9.85
C PHE A 104 -12.67 13.69 -9.93
N ASP A 105 -13.15 13.52 -11.16
CA ASP A 105 -14.55 13.22 -11.48
C ASP A 105 -14.61 11.94 -12.30
N TYR A 106 -15.10 10.85 -11.67
CA TYR A 106 -15.21 9.54 -12.32
C TYR A 106 -16.16 9.52 -13.55
N LYS A 107 -17.06 10.51 -13.66
CA LYS A 107 -17.93 10.65 -14.83
C LYS A 107 -17.20 11.26 -16.03
N ASN A 108 -16.10 11.96 -15.79
CA ASN A 108 -15.27 12.65 -16.76
C ASN A 108 -13.80 12.20 -16.67
N GLU A 109 -13.55 10.93 -16.41
CA GLU A 109 -12.20 10.36 -16.20
C GLU A 109 -11.20 10.70 -17.31
N ARG A 110 -11.68 10.88 -18.56
CA ARG A 110 -10.82 11.24 -19.70
C ARG A 110 -10.07 12.55 -19.51
N ARG A 111 -10.59 13.47 -18.69
CA ARG A 111 -9.91 14.74 -18.37
C ARG A 111 -8.63 14.54 -17.56
N PHE A 112 -8.52 13.39 -16.90
CA PHE A 112 -7.45 13.07 -15.96
C PHE A 112 -6.49 12.00 -16.48
N LEU A 113 -6.65 11.55 -17.74
CA LEU A 113 -5.81 10.47 -18.30
C LEU A 113 -4.31 10.77 -18.25
N SER A 114 -3.91 12.05 -18.40
CA SER A 114 -2.51 12.46 -18.31
C SER A 114 -1.94 12.45 -16.89
N GLU A 115 -2.79 12.32 -15.87
CA GLU A 115 -2.41 12.26 -14.46
C GLU A 115 -2.21 10.83 -13.96
N PHE A 116 -2.59 9.84 -14.75
CA PHE A 116 -2.44 8.43 -14.41
C PHE A 116 -1.22 7.81 -15.10
N ASP A 117 -0.57 6.90 -14.41
CA ASP A 117 0.46 6.07 -15.01
C ASP A 117 -0.15 5.13 -16.07
N GLU A 118 0.62 4.84 -17.10
CA GLU A 118 0.23 3.87 -18.11
C GLU A 118 0.20 2.46 -17.52
N ILE A 119 -0.91 1.75 -17.75
CA ILE A 119 -1.00 0.33 -17.39
C ILE A 119 -0.30 -0.46 -18.49
N LEU A 120 0.84 -1.05 -18.14
CA LEU A 120 1.63 -1.86 -19.05
C LEU A 120 0.91 -3.19 -19.32
N ASP A 121 0.95 -3.65 -20.58
CA ASP A 121 0.60 -5.03 -20.88
C ASP A 121 1.66 -6.01 -20.34
N ASP A 122 1.38 -7.32 -20.40
CA ASP A 122 2.26 -8.32 -19.77
C ASP A 122 3.68 -8.30 -20.35
N ASP A 123 3.84 -8.12 -21.66
CA ASP A 123 5.14 -8.09 -22.33
C ASP A 123 5.94 -6.83 -21.94
N ALA A 124 5.29 -5.67 -21.93
CA ALA A 124 5.89 -4.41 -21.52
C ALA A 124 6.24 -4.43 -20.02
N PHE A 125 5.42 -5.04 -19.19
CA PHE A 125 5.66 -5.20 -17.76
C PHE A 125 6.85 -6.11 -17.48
N GLU A 126 6.97 -7.26 -18.17
CA GLU A 126 8.16 -8.11 -18.08
C GLU A 126 9.45 -7.37 -18.51
N GLY A 127 9.37 -6.63 -19.59
CA GLY A 127 10.48 -5.79 -20.05
C GLY A 127 10.90 -4.75 -19.02
N TYR A 128 9.93 -4.11 -18.38
CA TYR A 128 10.18 -3.14 -17.30
C TYR A 128 10.86 -3.80 -16.09
N LEU A 129 10.37 -4.96 -15.64
CA LEU A 129 10.96 -5.70 -14.52
C LEU A 129 12.43 -6.09 -14.82
N LYS A 130 12.71 -6.60 -16.03
CA LYS A 130 14.06 -6.94 -16.47
C LYS A 130 14.99 -5.72 -16.47
N ALA A 131 14.52 -4.59 -17.00
CA ALA A 131 15.30 -3.35 -17.05
C ALA A 131 15.62 -2.78 -15.66
N LYS A 132 14.76 -3.03 -14.66
CA LYS A 132 14.93 -2.59 -13.28
C LYS A 132 15.62 -3.63 -12.38
N ASN A 133 16.02 -4.79 -12.92
CA ASN A 133 16.57 -5.91 -12.14
C ASN A 133 15.66 -6.35 -10.98
N ILE A 134 14.34 -6.31 -11.21
CA ILE A 134 13.32 -6.79 -10.27
C ILE A 134 12.89 -8.17 -10.73
N GLY A 135 13.19 -9.18 -9.93
CA GLY A 135 12.82 -10.55 -10.27
C GLY A 135 13.51 -11.57 -9.43
#